data_9bd690a2a0371eedb405f5efbbf47572
#
_entry.id   9bd690a2a0371eedb405f5efbbf47572
#
_cell.length_a   1.000
_cell.length_b   1.000
_cell.length_c   1.000
_cell.angle_alpha   90.00
_cell.angle_beta   90.00
_cell.angle_gamma   90.00
#
_symmetry.space_group_name_H-M   'P 1'
#
loop_
_entity.id
_entity.type
_entity.pdbx_description
1 polymer ?
#
loop_
_entity_poly.entity_id
_entity_poly.type
_entity_poly.pdbx_seq_one_letter_code
_entity_poly.pdbx_strand_id
1 'polypeptide(L)'
;MPVNNRLAARADAIKEWRRHLHQNPEIMYEVQETAAFVAEKLRAFGCDDVVEGLGQTGVVGIIKGNKGDGPTVGLRSDMDALPIEEETGVPHASTKPGMMHACGHDGHTAMLLGAAEHLCETRGFAGSVAVIFQPAEEGGAGAKAMMDDGLFERFGIEEVYGMHNYPGIPVGQFAMRVGPTMAATDIFQIVVTGVGGHAARPHTGIDPVVTSAQIITMLQTIASRNADPLESIVVSVTTIHAGDADNVIPERVKMTGTVRTLIPEMRDLAEKRIGEIVESVSAAMGCTAVLDYERNYPVVVNHERETQFAATIASKVVGADKVDTAMAPVMGGEDFAFMLEGRPGAFIFTGNGEDSANLHSPHYDFNDDIIPLGTSYWVELVETRLAG
;
A
#
# COMPACT_ATOMS: atom_id res chain seq x y z
N MET A 1 -1.96 -31.49 -5.10
CA MET A 1 -0.90 -30.86 -4.32
C MET A 1 -0.55 -29.55 -4.95
N PRO A 2 -0.75 -28.53 -4.24
CA PRO A 2 -0.78 -27.20 -4.83
C PRO A 2 0.57 -26.50 -4.91
N VAL A 3 1.52 -26.80 -4.03
CA VAL A 3 2.85 -26.18 -4.07
C VAL A 3 3.76 -26.96 -5.02
N ASN A 4 4.39 -26.23 -5.96
CA ASN A 4 5.40 -26.82 -6.84
C ASN A 4 6.54 -27.41 -6.00
N ASN A 5 6.87 -28.68 -6.19
CA ASN A 5 7.90 -29.37 -5.40
C ASN A 5 9.29 -28.69 -5.47
N ARG A 6 9.63 -28.05 -6.60
CA ARG A 6 10.90 -27.29 -6.73
C ARG A 6 10.87 -26.05 -5.84
N LEU A 7 9.73 -25.34 -5.79
CA LEU A 7 9.58 -24.16 -4.94
C LEU A 7 9.58 -24.53 -3.46
N ALA A 8 8.92 -25.65 -3.10
CA ALA A 8 9.00 -26.19 -1.73
C ALA A 8 10.44 -26.49 -1.30
N ALA A 9 11.25 -27.03 -2.19
CA ALA A 9 12.66 -27.30 -1.92
C ALA A 9 13.52 -26.01 -1.77
N ARG A 10 13.04 -24.87 -2.28
CA ARG A 10 13.71 -23.56 -2.18
C ARG A 10 13.20 -22.71 -1.02
N ALA A 11 12.12 -23.12 -0.34
CA ALA A 11 11.45 -22.33 0.69
C ALA A 11 12.42 -21.82 1.78
N ASP A 12 13.37 -22.66 2.24
CA ASP A 12 14.35 -22.26 3.24
C ASP A 12 15.30 -21.17 2.73
N ALA A 13 15.74 -21.25 1.49
CA ALA A 13 16.61 -20.23 0.91
C ALA A 13 15.84 -18.88 0.72
N ILE A 14 14.58 -18.94 0.31
CA ILE A 14 13.73 -17.73 0.15
C ILE A 14 13.44 -17.12 1.53
N LYS A 15 13.21 -17.95 2.54
CA LYS A 15 13.05 -17.52 3.94
C LYS A 15 14.31 -16.79 4.46
N GLU A 16 15.50 -17.27 4.13
CA GLU A 16 16.73 -16.57 4.49
C GLU A 16 16.86 -15.20 3.81
N TRP A 17 16.39 -15.07 2.56
CA TRP A 17 16.33 -13.74 1.90
C TRP A 17 15.37 -12.80 2.62
N ARG A 18 14.16 -13.28 2.97
CA ARG A 18 13.19 -12.52 3.74
C ARG A 18 13.76 -12.04 5.07
N ARG A 19 14.42 -12.94 5.83
CA ARG A 19 15.00 -12.61 7.13
C ARG A 19 16.18 -11.66 7.02
N HIS A 20 16.98 -11.77 5.95
CA HIS A 20 18.01 -10.79 5.64
C HIS A 20 17.44 -9.39 5.41
N LEU A 21 16.37 -9.29 4.63
CA LEU A 21 15.67 -8.02 4.40
C LEU A 21 15.08 -7.47 5.71
N HIS A 22 14.45 -8.31 6.51
CA HIS A 22 13.88 -7.94 7.79
C HIS A 22 14.92 -7.39 8.78
N GLN A 23 16.10 -7.96 8.80
CA GLN A 23 17.22 -7.50 9.64
C GLN A 23 17.81 -6.17 9.16
N ASN A 24 17.61 -5.81 7.90
CA ASN A 24 18.21 -4.63 7.27
C ASN A 24 17.14 -3.70 6.66
N PRO A 25 16.10 -3.28 7.40
CA PRO A 25 15.01 -2.48 6.87
C PRO A 25 15.51 -1.11 6.40
N GLU A 26 14.90 -0.62 5.33
CA GLU A 26 15.11 0.72 4.78
C GLU A 26 13.75 1.34 4.48
N ILE A 27 13.60 2.65 4.62
CA ILE A 27 12.30 3.32 4.56
C ILE A 27 12.14 4.17 3.29
N MET A 28 10.91 4.23 2.79
CA MET A 28 10.51 5.11 1.68
C MET A 28 11.41 4.91 0.44
N TYR A 29 12.03 5.97 -0.04
CA TYR A 29 12.97 5.96 -1.18
C TYR A 29 14.42 5.63 -0.80
N GLU A 30 14.73 5.53 0.49
CA GLU A 30 16.08 5.24 0.99
C GLU A 30 16.33 3.72 1.07
N VAL A 31 15.99 3.00 0.00
CA VAL A 31 16.05 1.52 -0.09
C VAL A 31 17.19 1.03 -0.97
N GLN A 32 18.35 1.69 -0.92
CA GLN A 32 19.48 1.42 -1.81
C GLN A 32 20.11 0.03 -1.57
N GLU A 33 20.24 -0.41 -0.31
CA GLU A 33 20.81 -1.73 0.02
C GLU A 33 19.85 -2.84 -0.40
N THR A 34 18.54 -2.65 -0.15
CA THR A 34 17.47 -3.55 -0.57
C THR A 34 17.41 -3.65 -2.10
N ALA A 35 17.44 -2.53 -2.81
CA ALA A 35 17.44 -2.50 -4.28
C ALA A 35 18.68 -3.18 -4.87
N ALA A 36 19.85 -2.95 -4.30
CA ALA A 36 21.09 -3.60 -4.73
C ALA A 36 21.04 -5.13 -4.50
N PHE A 37 20.51 -5.57 -3.35
CA PHE A 37 20.30 -7.01 -3.06
C PHE A 37 19.37 -7.64 -4.10
N VAL A 38 18.22 -7.00 -4.39
CA VAL A 38 17.26 -7.46 -5.39
C VAL A 38 17.91 -7.54 -6.76
N ALA A 39 18.60 -6.50 -7.20
CA ALA A 39 19.24 -6.44 -8.51
C ALA A 39 20.35 -7.50 -8.66
N GLU A 40 21.14 -7.75 -7.61
CA GLU A 40 22.15 -8.83 -7.58
C GLU A 40 21.50 -10.20 -7.76
N LYS A 41 20.41 -10.48 -7.05
CA LYS A 41 19.67 -11.75 -7.17
C LYS A 41 19.12 -11.94 -8.58
N LEU A 42 18.44 -10.92 -9.15
CA LEU A 42 17.87 -11.01 -10.48
C LEU A 42 18.94 -11.26 -11.57
N ARG A 43 20.11 -10.61 -11.46
CA ARG A 43 21.25 -10.89 -12.36
C ARG A 43 21.78 -12.29 -12.19
N ALA A 44 21.91 -12.78 -10.94
CA ALA A 44 22.38 -14.13 -10.64
C ALA A 44 21.40 -15.20 -11.15
N PHE A 45 20.09 -14.96 -11.12
CA PHE A 45 19.06 -15.85 -11.69
C PHE A 45 19.08 -15.88 -13.22
N GLY A 46 19.70 -14.88 -13.88
CA GLY A 46 19.80 -14.80 -15.32
C GLY A 46 18.60 -14.12 -15.97
N CYS A 47 18.02 -13.10 -15.34
CA CYS A 47 17.07 -12.20 -16.01
C CYS A 47 17.68 -11.59 -17.27
N ASP A 48 16.88 -11.43 -18.32
CA ASP A 48 17.33 -10.91 -19.62
C ASP A 48 17.72 -9.43 -19.56
N ASP A 49 17.09 -8.68 -18.67
CA ASP A 49 17.43 -7.29 -18.34
C ASP A 49 17.16 -7.03 -16.86
N VAL A 50 17.96 -6.16 -16.23
CA VAL A 50 17.79 -5.70 -14.85
C VAL A 50 18.07 -4.21 -14.81
N VAL A 51 17.03 -3.42 -14.61
CA VAL A 51 17.07 -1.96 -14.60
C VAL A 51 16.85 -1.47 -13.17
N GLU A 52 17.76 -0.66 -12.68
CA GLU A 52 17.71 -0.01 -11.37
C GLU A 52 17.40 1.49 -11.51
N GLY A 53 16.89 2.10 -10.44
CA GLY A 53 16.70 3.53 -10.34
C GLY A 53 15.37 4.03 -10.93
N LEU A 54 14.43 3.17 -11.28
CA LEU A 54 13.09 3.59 -11.66
C LEU A 54 12.32 4.08 -10.42
N GLY A 55 11.70 5.26 -10.50
CA GLY A 55 11.09 5.88 -9.31
C GLY A 55 12.14 6.05 -8.21
N GLN A 56 13.34 6.53 -8.54
CA GLN A 56 14.53 6.74 -7.71
C GLN A 56 15.30 5.46 -7.35
N THR A 57 14.70 4.47 -6.70
CA THR A 57 15.39 3.27 -6.20
C THR A 57 14.69 1.96 -6.58
N GLY A 58 13.64 2.01 -7.39
CA GLY A 58 12.96 0.80 -7.86
C GLY A 58 13.82 -0.06 -8.79
N VAL A 59 13.53 -1.36 -8.80
CA VAL A 59 14.23 -2.34 -9.64
C VAL A 59 13.22 -3.09 -10.50
N VAL A 60 13.51 -3.26 -11.78
CA VAL A 60 12.69 -4.06 -12.69
C VAL A 60 13.56 -5.13 -13.37
N GLY A 61 13.17 -6.39 -13.21
CA GLY A 61 13.78 -7.51 -13.91
C GLY A 61 12.87 -8.00 -15.05
N ILE A 62 13.45 -8.26 -16.23
CA ILE A 62 12.72 -8.82 -17.37
C ILE A 62 13.14 -10.27 -17.58
N ILE A 63 12.16 -11.15 -17.68
CA ILE A 63 12.35 -12.57 -17.96
C ILE A 63 11.58 -12.92 -19.24
N LYS A 64 12.28 -13.33 -20.28
CA LYS A 64 11.68 -13.76 -21.56
C LYS A 64 11.39 -15.27 -21.54
N GLY A 65 10.19 -15.62 -21.93
CA GLY A 65 9.82 -17.00 -22.14
C GLY A 65 10.47 -17.62 -23.38
N ASN A 66 10.48 -18.95 -23.46
CA ASN A 66 11.06 -19.70 -24.59
C ASN A 66 10.02 -20.28 -25.56
N LYS A 67 8.71 -19.98 -25.36
CA LYS A 67 7.61 -20.46 -26.21
C LYS A 67 7.19 -19.45 -27.30
N GLY A 68 7.98 -18.44 -27.57
CA GLY A 68 7.73 -17.44 -28.61
C GLY A 68 7.22 -16.11 -28.09
N ASP A 69 6.82 -15.25 -29.04
CA ASP A 69 6.35 -13.90 -28.72
C ASP A 69 5.00 -13.93 -27.99
N GLY A 70 4.75 -12.91 -27.19
CA GLY A 70 3.52 -12.75 -26.41
C GLY A 70 3.53 -11.45 -25.61
N PRO A 71 2.48 -11.20 -24.79
CA PRO A 71 2.39 -10.00 -23.97
C PRO A 71 3.43 -9.99 -22.83
N THR A 72 3.60 -8.82 -22.21
CA THR A 72 4.37 -8.70 -20.97
C THR A 72 3.42 -8.54 -19.79
N VAL A 73 3.58 -9.39 -18.78
CA VAL A 73 2.85 -9.35 -17.52
C VAL A 73 3.75 -8.76 -16.44
N GLY A 74 3.27 -7.74 -15.73
CA GLY A 74 3.94 -7.15 -14.57
C GLY A 74 3.54 -7.83 -13.26
N LEU A 75 4.51 -8.21 -12.44
CA LEU A 75 4.32 -8.68 -11.07
C LEU A 75 5.00 -7.70 -10.13
N ARG A 76 4.26 -7.18 -9.16
CA ARG A 76 4.76 -6.13 -8.24
C ARG A 76 4.93 -6.64 -6.82
N SER A 77 6.03 -6.24 -6.23
CA SER A 77 6.31 -6.26 -4.80
C SER A 77 6.81 -4.89 -4.36
N ASP A 78 6.41 -4.47 -3.19
CA ASP A 78 6.97 -3.34 -2.44
C ASP A 78 8.25 -3.74 -1.70
N MET A 79 9.11 -2.75 -1.34
CA MET A 79 10.41 -3.01 -0.72
C MET A 79 10.65 -2.25 0.59
N ASP A 80 9.91 -1.17 0.83
CA ASP A 80 10.19 -0.27 1.94
C ASP A 80 9.64 -0.77 3.28
N ALA A 81 10.26 -0.30 4.35
CA ALA A 81 9.91 -0.56 5.74
C ALA A 81 9.34 0.71 6.40
N LEU A 82 9.01 0.61 7.67
CA LEU A 82 8.37 1.65 8.47
C LEU A 82 9.30 2.19 9.58
N PRO A 83 9.14 3.46 9.98
CA PRO A 83 9.85 4.06 11.11
C PRO A 83 9.23 3.62 12.45
N ILE A 84 9.34 2.33 12.76
CA ILE A 84 8.80 1.69 13.97
C ILE A 84 9.93 0.96 14.69
N GLU A 85 10.02 1.14 16.01
CA GLU A 85 10.91 0.34 16.85
C GLU A 85 10.32 -1.07 17.01
N GLU A 86 11.11 -2.09 16.67
CA GLU A 86 10.65 -3.48 16.71
C GLU A 86 10.68 -4.06 18.13
N GLU A 87 9.59 -4.70 18.55
CA GLU A 87 9.44 -5.36 19.84
C GLU A 87 9.06 -6.86 19.73
N THR A 88 9.32 -7.49 18.59
CA THR A 88 8.97 -8.89 18.35
C THR A 88 9.81 -9.87 19.17
N GLY A 89 11.08 -9.56 19.39
CA GLY A 89 12.04 -10.46 20.05
C GLY A 89 12.43 -11.69 19.23
N VAL A 90 12.13 -11.72 17.92
CA VAL A 90 12.51 -12.84 17.03
C VAL A 90 14.02 -12.84 16.74
N PRO A 91 14.62 -14.00 16.42
CA PRO A 91 16.06 -14.08 16.13
C PRO A 91 16.51 -13.26 14.91
N HIS A 92 15.59 -12.93 14.02
CA HIS A 92 15.82 -12.15 12.81
C HIS A 92 15.28 -10.71 12.91
N ALA A 93 15.10 -10.20 14.13
CA ALA A 93 14.65 -8.84 14.36
C ALA A 93 15.57 -7.81 13.67
N SER A 94 15.03 -6.64 13.39
CA SER A 94 15.76 -5.51 12.80
C SER A 94 17.04 -5.20 13.55
N THR A 95 18.12 -4.97 12.82
CA THR A 95 19.40 -4.48 13.36
C THR A 95 19.51 -2.95 13.30
N LYS A 96 18.51 -2.27 12.73
CA LYS A 96 18.47 -0.80 12.56
C LYS A 96 17.43 -0.21 13.54
N PRO A 97 17.85 0.41 14.66
CA PRO A 97 16.92 0.97 15.65
C PRO A 97 15.91 1.95 15.02
N GLY A 98 14.67 1.86 15.42
CA GLY A 98 13.59 2.72 14.92
C GLY A 98 13.10 2.39 13.52
N MET A 99 13.51 1.27 12.93
CA MET A 99 13.06 0.81 11.60
C MET A 99 12.68 -0.65 11.64
N MET A 100 11.57 -1.01 11.00
CA MET A 100 11.05 -2.38 10.99
C MET A 100 10.21 -2.65 9.75
N HIS A 101 10.30 -3.84 9.17
CA HIS A 101 9.32 -4.34 8.21
C HIS A 101 8.02 -4.76 8.92
N ALA A 102 7.20 -3.77 9.32
CA ALA A 102 5.96 -4.00 10.03
C ALA A 102 4.74 -4.13 9.09
N CYS A 103 4.95 -4.17 7.77
CA CYS A 103 3.91 -4.41 6.77
C CYS A 103 4.12 -5.69 5.95
N GLY A 104 5.30 -6.32 6.05
CA GLY A 104 5.60 -7.60 5.38
C GLY A 104 6.20 -7.47 3.99
N HIS A 105 6.68 -6.29 3.60
CA HIS A 105 7.28 -6.05 2.29
C HIS A 105 8.57 -6.86 2.07
N ASP A 106 9.28 -7.23 3.13
CA ASP A 106 10.38 -8.19 3.12
C ASP A 106 9.93 -9.57 2.61
N GLY A 107 8.75 -10.03 3.06
CA GLY A 107 8.13 -11.27 2.60
C GLY A 107 7.64 -11.19 1.15
N HIS A 108 7.01 -10.06 0.77
CA HIS A 108 6.57 -9.83 -0.61
C HIS A 108 7.76 -9.85 -1.57
N THR A 109 8.83 -9.12 -1.24
CA THR A 109 10.07 -9.09 -2.00
C THR A 109 10.68 -10.49 -2.13
N ALA A 110 10.77 -11.24 -1.05
CA ALA A 110 11.33 -12.60 -1.07
C ALA A 110 10.50 -13.57 -1.91
N MET A 111 9.16 -13.52 -1.81
CA MET A 111 8.28 -14.37 -2.62
C MET A 111 8.41 -14.08 -4.11
N LEU A 112 8.50 -12.81 -4.51
CA LEU A 112 8.67 -12.43 -5.91
C LEU A 112 10.07 -12.78 -6.44
N LEU A 113 11.12 -12.65 -5.62
CA LEU A 113 12.47 -13.14 -5.96
C LEU A 113 12.48 -14.65 -6.18
N GLY A 114 11.80 -15.42 -5.31
CA GLY A 114 11.69 -16.87 -5.47
C GLY A 114 10.96 -17.27 -6.76
N ALA A 115 9.92 -16.54 -7.13
CA ALA A 115 9.23 -16.74 -8.40
C ALA A 115 10.13 -16.38 -9.60
N ALA A 116 10.87 -15.27 -9.53
CA ALA A 116 11.80 -14.86 -10.57
C ALA A 116 12.91 -15.92 -10.80
N GLU A 117 13.49 -16.47 -9.72
CA GLU A 117 14.47 -17.56 -9.82
C GLU A 117 13.90 -18.74 -10.62
N HIS A 118 12.71 -19.22 -10.24
CA HIS A 118 12.06 -20.35 -10.92
C HIS A 118 11.74 -20.04 -12.38
N LEU A 119 11.20 -18.87 -12.67
CA LEU A 119 10.84 -18.46 -14.03
C LEU A 119 12.07 -18.28 -14.93
N CYS A 120 13.18 -17.80 -14.40
CA CYS A 120 14.45 -17.75 -15.11
C CYS A 120 15.01 -19.13 -15.45
N GLU A 121 14.86 -20.10 -14.53
CA GLU A 121 15.31 -21.48 -14.75
C GLU A 121 14.46 -22.22 -15.79
N THR A 122 13.13 -22.03 -15.78
CA THR A 122 12.21 -22.83 -16.60
C THR A 122 11.89 -22.18 -17.93
N ARG A 123 11.63 -20.87 -17.93
CA ARG A 123 11.19 -20.06 -19.09
C ARG A 123 10.05 -20.70 -19.88
N GLY A 124 9.21 -21.52 -19.23
CA GLY A 124 8.18 -22.36 -19.82
C GLY A 124 6.92 -21.61 -20.26
N PHE A 125 7.05 -20.37 -20.81
CA PHE A 125 5.94 -19.51 -21.19
C PHE A 125 6.28 -18.72 -22.46
N ALA A 126 5.27 -18.06 -23.08
CA ALA A 126 5.43 -17.14 -24.22
C ALA A 126 5.46 -15.67 -23.72
N GLY A 127 6.02 -14.75 -24.49
CA GLY A 127 6.12 -13.36 -24.10
C GLY A 127 7.12 -13.10 -22.98
N SER A 128 6.81 -12.16 -22.09
CA SER A 128 7.73 -11.71 -21.04
C SER A 128 7.04 -11.49 -19.69
N VAL A 129 7.84 -11.55 -18.63
CA VAL A 129 7.45 -11.13 -17.27
C VAL A 129 8.32 -9.97 -16.84
N ALA A 130 7.72 -8.90 -16.36
CA ALA A 130 8.39 -7.82 -15.65
C ALA A 130 8.19 -8.01 -14.14
N VAL A 131 9.24 -8.40 -13.41
CA VAL A 131 9.21 -8.43 -11.95
C VAL A 131 9.60 -7.04 -11.43
N ILE A 132 8.68 -6.39 -10.74
CA ILE A 132 8.74 -4.99 -10.33
C ILE A 132 8.93 -4.94 -8.82
N PHE A 133 10.05 -4.39 -8.37
CA PHE A 133 10.35 -4.16 -6.96
C PHE A 133 10.29 -2.65 -6.71
N GLN A 134 9.24 -2.25 -6.01
CA GLN A 134 8.82 -0.86 -5.87
C GLN A 134 9.28 -0.29 -4.53
N PRO A 135 9.88 0.92 -4.47
CA PRO A 135 10.13 1.66 -3.24
C PRO A 135 8.91 2.43 -2.76
N ALA A 136 8.95 2.94 -1.55
CA ALA A 136 8.12 4.02 -1.03
C ALA A 136 6.60 3.81 -1.18
N GLU A 137 6.10 2.61 -0.90
CA GLU A 137 4.67 2.34 -0.80
C GLU A 137 4.08 3.08 0.40
N GLU A 138 4.77 3.12 1.54
CA GLU A 138 4.34 3.66 2.82
C GLU A 138 4.29 5.21 2.86
N GLY A 139 3.49 5.78 1.94
CA GLY A 139 3.22 7.23 1.87
C GLY A 139 4.04 8.01 0.83
N GLY A 140 4.97 7.37 0.12
CA GLY A 140 5.82 8.04 -0.87
C GLY A 140 5.33 7.98 -2.31
N ALA A 141 4.28 7.20 -2.62
CA ALA A 141 3.75 7.00 -3.96
C ALA A 141 4.80 6.48 -4.97
N GLY A 142 5.59 5.49 -4.55
CA GLY A 142 6.65 4.89 -5.37
C GLY A 142 6.13 4.26 -6.66
N ALA A 143 4.91 3.67 -6.62
CA ALA A 143 4.26 3.17 -7.83
C ALA A 143 4.08 4.29 -8.87
N LYS A 144 3.56 5.44 -8.44
CA LYS A 144 3.40 6.60 -9.33
C LYS A 144 4.75 7.11 -9.85
N ALA A 145 5.76 7.19 -8.99
CA ALA A 145 7.10 7.61 -9.40
C ALA A 145 7.70 6.68 -10.46
N MET A 146 7.55 5.35 -10.32
CA MET A 146 7.98 4.39 -11.34
C MET A 146 7.19 4.53 -12.64
N MET A 147 5.88 4.80 -12.56
CA MET A 147 5.04 5.03 -13.74
C MET A 147 5.41 6.33 -14.46
N ASP A 148 5.68 7.40 -13.72
CA ASP A 148 6.12 8.69 -14.28
C ASP A 148 7.49 8.55 -15.00
N ASP A 149 8.32 7.60 -14.57
CA ASP A 149 9.57 7.21 -15.25
C ASP A 149 9.37 6.24 -16.44
N GLY A 150 8.11 5.98 -16.80
CA GLY A 150 7.74 5.20 -17.98
C GLY A 150 7.73 3.69 -17.79
N LEU A 151 7.43 3.18 -16.58
CA LEU A 151 7.42 1.75 -16.25
C LEU A 151 6.68 0.91 -17.30
N PHE A 152 5.47 1.27 -17.68
CA PHE A 152 4.65 0.45 -18.57
C PHE A 152 5.13 0.49 -20.01
N GLU A 153 5.43 1.69 -20.52
CA GLU A 153 5.83 1.92 -21.91
C GLU A 153 7.23 1.34 -22.19
N ARG A 154 8.14 1.52 -21.24
CA ARG A 154 9.53 1.07 -21.36
C ARG A 154 9.67 -0.44 -21.43
N PHE A 155 8.83 -1.16 -20.69
CA PHE A 155 8.89 -2.62 -20.63
C PHE A 155 7.72 -3.31 -21.35
N GLY A 156 6.83 -2.55 -22.00
CA GLY A 156 5.69 -3.07 -22.74
C GLY A 156 4.69 -3.84 -21.85
N ILE A 157 4.52 -3.44 -20.59
CA ILE A 157 3.63 -4.11 -19.65
C ILE A 157 2.17 -3.86 -20.05
N GLU A 158 1.41 -4.94 -20.25
CA GLU A 158 0.02 -4.91 -20.69
C GLU A 158 -0.97 -5.13 -19.54
N GLU A 159 -0.59 -5.86 -18.50
CA GLU A 159 -1.38 -6.11 -17.29
C GLU A 159 -0.46 -6.27 -16.08
N VAL A 160 -0.99 -5.97 -14.86
CA VAL A 160 -0.22 -5.97 -13.62
C VAL A 160 -0.93 -6.72 -12.49
N TYR A 161 -0.15 -7.38 -11.64
CA TYR A 161 -0.66 -8.08 -10.46
C TYR A 161 0.18 -7.73 -9.23
N GLY A 162 -0.52 -7.49 -8.11
CA GLY A 162 0.04 -7.26 -6.78
C GLY A 162 -0.52 -8.25 -5.76
N MET A 163 0.24 -8.51 -4.70
CA MET A 163 -0.19 -9.37 -3.60
C MET A 163 0.35 -8.82 -2.29
N HIS A 164 -0.51 -8.81 -1.25
CA HIS A 164 -0.14 -8.39 0.09
C HIS A 164 -0.51 -9.48 1.11
N ASN A 165 0.33 -9.68 2.12
CA ASN A 165 -0.03 -10.50 3.27
C ASN A 165 -1.10 -9.79 4.12
N TYR A 166 -1.99 -10.55 4.77
CA TYR A 166 -3.06 -9.94 5.55
C TYR A 166 -3.30 -10.70 6.88
N PRO A 167 -2.99 -10.05 8.04
CA PRO A 167 -3.37 -10.56 9.35
C PRO A 167 -4.88 -10.78 9.48
N GLY A 168 -5.27 -11.83 10.21
CA GLY A 168 -6.68 -12.20 10.38
C GLY A 168 -7.24 -13.15 9.31
N ILE A 169 -6.52 -13.33 8.20
CA ILE A 169 -6.80 -14.41 7.23
C ILE A 169 -5.92 -15.61 7.56
N PRO A 170 -6.46 -16.84 7.65
CA PRO A 170 -5.69 -18.04 7.93
C PRO A 170 -4.57 -18.27 6.90
N VAL A 171 -3.44 -18.81 7.35
CA VAL A 171 -2.37 -19.25 6.45
C VAL A 171 -2.92 -20.30 5.47
N GLY A 172 -2.56 -20.16 4.20
CA GLY A 172 -3.03 -21.05 3.14
C GLY A 172 -4.38 -20.64 2.54
N GLN A 173 -4.86 -19.45 2.86
CA GLN A 173 -6.02 -18.85 2.20
C GLN A 173 -5.62 -17.60 1.43
N PHE A 174 -6.37 -17.34 0.35
CA PHE A 174 -6.31 -16.10 -0.41
C PHE A 174 -7.66 -15.39 -0.36
N ALA A 175 -7.62 -14.06 -0.40
CA ALA A 175 -8.81 -13.24 -0.46
C ALA A 175 -8.67 -12.14 -1.50
N MET A 176 -9.77 -11.82 -2.18
CA MET A 176 -9.84 -10.77 -3.20
C MET A 176 -11.28 -10.37 -3.47
N ARG A 177 -11.46 -9.33 -4.25
CA ARG A 177 -12.79 -8.93 -4.75
C ARG A 177 -12.65 -8.17 -6.06
N VAL A 178 -13.68 -8.20 -6.88
CA VAL A 178 -13.82 -7.35 -8.06
C VAL A 178 -14.21 -5.94 -7.62
N GLY A 179 -13.66 -4.91 -8.26
CA GLY A 179 -13.97 -3.52 -7.97
C GLY A 179 -13.19 -2.95 -6.78
N PRO A 180 -13.74 -1.95 -6.07
CA PRO A 180 -13.06 -1.27 -4.98
C PRO A 180 -12.63 -2.24 -3.88
N THR A 181 -11.33 -2.30 -3.60
CA THR A 181 -10.71 -3.25 -2.66
C THR A 181 -10.06 -2.54 -1.48
N MET A 182 -9.31 -1.47 -1.73
CA MET A 182 -8.69 -0.62 -0.69
C MET A 182 -9.03 0.84 -0.94
N ALA A 183 -9.10 1.64 0.13
CA ALA A 183 -9.59 3.00 0.05
C ALA A 183 -8.58 3.98 -0.59
N ALA A 184 -9.12 5.02 -1.23
CA ALA A 184 -8.35 6.23 -1.48
C ALA A 184 -7.91 6.86 -0.17
N THR A 185 -6.73 7.47 -0.17
CA THR A 185 -6.18 8.17 0.99
C THR A 185 -5.95 9.63 0.65
N ASP A 186 -6.58 10.53 1.41
CA ASP A 186 -6.32 11.95 1.30
C ASP A 186 -5.88 12.50 2.65
N ILE A 187 -5.13 13.58 2.61
CA ILE A 187 -4.63 14.28 3.78
C ILE A 187 -5.12 15.73 3.71
N PHE A 188 -5.44 16.32 4.84
CA PHE A 188 -5.74 17.73 4.90
C PHE A 188 -5.06 18.41 6.09
N GLN A 189 -4.73 19.67 5.90
CA GLN A 189 -4.26 20.57 6.95
C GLN A 189 -5.17 21.81 6.99
N ILE A 190 -5.59 22.20 8.19
CA ILE A 190 -6.39 23.39 8.43
C ILE A 190 -5.62 24.30 9.37
N VAL A 191 -5.44 25.57 9.00
CA VAL A 191 -4.90 26.61 9.88
C VAL A 191 -5.97 27.65 10.12
N VAL A 192 -6.50 27.70 11.35
CA VAL A 192 -7.48 28.71 11.79
C VAL A 192 -6.75 29.86 12.45
N THR A 193 -7.02 31.10 12.00
CA THR A 193 -6.41 32.32 12.54
C THR A 193 -7.50 33.25 13.07
N GLY A 194 -7.34 33.65 14.32
CA GLY A 194 -8.18 34.60 15.03
C GLY A 194 -7.41 35.84 15.51
N VAL A 195 -7.80 36.36 16.66
CA VAL A 195 -7.09 37.44 17.37
C VAL A 195 -6.84 36.98 18.79
N GLY A 196 -5.58 36.68 19.09
CA GLY A 196 -5.15 36.21 20.41
C GLY A 196 -5.29 37.29 21.47
N GLY A 197 -5.31 36.87 22.74
CA GLY A 197 -5.45 37.84 23.86
C GLY A 197 -5.50 37.21 25.23
N HIS A 198 -5.80 38.06 26.23
CA HIS A 198 -5.92 37.58 27.60
C HIS A 198 -7.18 36.72 27.81
N ALA A 199 -7.03 35.51 28.30
CA ALA A 199 -8.14 34.54 28.44
C ALA A 199 -9.30 35.05 29.29
N ALA A 200 -9.04 35.92 30.29
CA ALA A 200 -10.09 36.57 31.10
C ALA A 200 -10.83 37.72 30.38
N ARG A 201 -10.38 38.10 29.16
CA ARG A 201 -10.98 39.19 28.35
C ARG A 201 -11.32 38.72 26.94
N PRO A 202 -12.08 37.63 26.77
CA PRO A 202 -12.32 37.01 25.47
C PRO A 202 -13.04 37.93 24.45
N HIS A 203 -13.79 38.92 24.95
CA HIS A 203 -14.50 39.91 24.14
C HIS A 203 -13.57 40.90 23.39
N THR A 204 -12.26 40.90 23.69
CA THR A 204 -11.28 41.74 23.00
C THR A 204 -10.51 41.02 21.91
N GLY A 205 -10.77 39.74 21.73
CA GLY A 205 -10.14 38.88 20.73
C GLY A 205 -11.18 38.11 19.87
N ILE A 206 -10.66 37.24 19.04
CA ILE A 206 -11.43 36.25 18.24
C ILE A 206 -10.77 34.90 18.49
N ASP A 207 -11.50 33.99 19.12
CA ASP A 207 -10.91 32.72 19.63
C ASP A 207 -10.87 31.64 18.53
N PRO A 208 -9.67 31.28 18.01
CA PRO A 208 -9.54 30.23 17.01
C PRO A 208 -9.68 28.81 17.61
N VAL A 209 -9.50 28.65 18.94
CA VAL A 209 -9.65 27.32 19.59
C VAL A 209 -11.11 26.89 19.58
N VAL A 210 -12.02 27.80 20.01
CA VAL A 210 -13.47 27.54 19.96
C VAL A 210 -13.93 27.33 18.53
N THR A 211 -13.42 28.13 17.57
CA THR A 211 -13.73 27.97 16.14
C THR A 211 -13.32 26.61 15.63
N SER A 212 -12.12 26.15 15.96
CA SER A 212 -11.59 24.83 15.55
C SER A 212 -12.42 23.68 16.12
N ALA A 213 -12.87 23.78 17.37
CA ALA A 213 -13.77 22.77 17.97
C ALA A 213 -15.10 22.66 17.20
N GLN A 214 -15.67 23.78 16.72
CA GLN A 214 -16.87 23.79 15.89
C GLN A 214 -16.60 23.16 14.51
N ILE A 215 -15.45 23.48 13.88
CA ILE A 215 -15.04 22.85 12.62
C ILE A 215 -14.96 21.34 12.78
N ILE A 216 -14.23 20.84 13.79
CA ILE A 216 -14.12 19.39 14.05
C ILE A 216 -15.49 18.72 14.21
N THR A 217 -16.40 19.35 14.94
CA THR A 217 -17.75 18.83 15.14
C THR A 217 -18.56 18.80 13.84
N MET A 218 -18.47 19.88 13.04
CA MET A 218 -19.19 19.98 11.77
C MET A 218 -18.64 19.01 10.72
N LEU A 219 -17.33 18.74 10.70
CA LEU A 219 -16.73 17.76 9.78
C LEU A 219 -17.35 16.35 9.96
N GLN A 220 -17.82 15.99 11.17
CA GLN A 220 -18.48 14.71 11.40
C GLN A 220 -19.83 14.60 10.66
N THR A 221 -20.41 15.72 10.25
CA THR A 221 -21.66 15.72 9.47
C THR A 221 -21.45 15.25 8.03
N ILE A 222 -20.24 15.23 7.52
CA ILE A 222 -19.94 14.73 6.18
C ILE A 222 -20.34 13.26 6.09
N ALA A 223 -19.85 12.41 6.97
CA ALA A 223 -20.20 10.99 7.01
C ALA A 223 -21.66 10.78 7.45
N SER A 224 -22.15 11.54 8.44
CA SER A 224 -23.45 11.25 9.03
C SER A 224 -24.64 11.91 8.32
N ARG A 225 -24.43 12.93 7.45
CA ARG A 225 -25.52 13.73 6.84
C ARG A 225 -25.35 14.08 5.37
N ASN A 226 -24.14 13.90 4.79
CA ASN A 226 -23.89 14.25 3.39
C ASN A 226 -23.58 13.01 2.54
N ALA A 227 -22.85 12.03 3.06
CA ALA A 227 -22.58 10.78 2.37
C ALA A 227 -23.86 9.94 2.21
N ASP A 228 -23.94 9.19 1.11
CA ASP A 228 -24.96 8.16 0.95
C ASP A 228 -24.74 7.11 2.05
N PRO A 229 -25.78 6.69 2.81
CA PRO A 229 -25.64 5.70 3.88
C PRO A 229 -25.11 4.33 3.43
N LEU A 230 -25.18 4.03 2.13
CA LEU A 230 -24.66 2.78 1.56
C LEU A 230 -23.19 2.88 1.14
N GLU A 231 -22.63 4.11 1.14
CA GLU A 231 -21.24 4.36 0.74
C GLU A 231 -20.34 4.65 1.94
N SER A 232 -19.11 4.16 1.86
CA SER A 232 -18.14 4.33 2.95
C SER A 232 -17.32 5.61 2.80
N ILE A 233 -17.28 6.38 3.87
CA ILE A 233 -16.44 7.57 4.00
C ILE A 233 -15.91 7.69 5.44
N VAL A 234 -14.63 8.01 5.59
CA VAL A 234 -14.00 8.35 6.87
C VAL A 234 -13.41 9.75 6.75
N VAL A 235 -13.73 10.62 7.70
CA VAL A 235 -13.10 11.94 7.87
C VAL A 235 -12.64 12.07 9.31
N SER A 236 -11.32 12.06 9.53
CA SER A 236 -10.74 12.10 10.86
C SER A 236 -9.78 13.27 11.00
N VAL A 237 -9.98 14.12 12.01
CA VAL A 237 -8.95 15.06 12.47
C VAL A 237 -8.06 14.30 13.45
N THR A 238 -6.77 14.21 13.15
CA THR A 238 -5.83 13.36 13.89
C THR A 238 -4.85 14.14 14.73
N THR A 239 -4.60 15.41 14.42
CA THR A 239 -3.79 16.29 15.27
C THR A 239 -4.45 17.65 15.44
N ILE A 240 -4.21 18.27 16.61
CA ILE A 240 -4.56 19.66 16.88
C ILE A 240 -3.45 20.28 17.76
N HIS A 241 -2.96 21.44 17.34
CA HIS A 241 -1.92 22.18 18.04
C HIS A 241 -2.34 23.63 18.24
N ALA A 242 -2.39 24.07 19.48
CA ALA A 242 -2.82 25.43 19.86
C ALA A 242 -2.33 25.79 21.25
N GLY A 243 -1.81 27.02 21.41
CA GLY A 243 -1.52 27.65 22.71
C GLY A 243 -0.38 27.01 23.48
N ASP A 244 0.22 27.82 24.37
CA ASP A 244 1.35 27.42 25.21
C ASP A 244 1.13 27.81 26.69
N ALA A 245 0.06 28.56 27.00
CA ALA A 245 -0.23 29.07 28.36
C ALA A 245 -1.75 29.05 28.62
N ASP A 246 -2.12 28.75 29.86
CA ASP A 246 -3.50 28.61 30.34
C ASP A 246 -4.30 29.92 30.41
N ASN A 247 -3.61 31.06 30.43
CA ASN A 247 -4.20 32.40 30.54
C ASN A 247 -4.11 33.22 29.22
N VAL A 248 -3.74 32.58 28.09
CA VAL A 248 -3.61 33.20 26.78
C VAL A 248 -4.45 32.48 25.74
N ILE A 249 -5.33 33.21 25.04
CA ILE A 249 -6.00 32.74 23.81
C ILE A 249 -4.96 32.86 22.68
N PRO A 250 -4.59 31.77 22.02
CA PRO A 250 -3.62 31.79 20.91
C PRO A 250 -4.19 32.51 19.69
N GLU A 251 -3.31 32.97 18.81
CA GLU A 251 -3.71 33.58 17.53
C GLU A 251 -4.06 32.52 16.47
N ARG A 252 -3.46 31.32 16.58
CA ARG A 252 -3.60 30.28 15.56
C ARG A 252 -3.82 28.90 16.16
N VAL A 253 -4.58 28.08 15.41
CA VAL A 253 -4.73 26.64 15.63
C VAL A 253 -4.37 25.94 14.34
N LYS A 254 -3.52 24.91 14.43
CA LYS A 254 -3.20 24.01 13.32
C LYS A 254 -3.83 22.64 13.58
N MET A 255 -4.55 22.12 12.60
CA MET A 255 -5.13 20.78 12.61
C MET A 255 -4.68 20.01 11.38
N THR A 256 -4.46 18.71 11.51
CA THR A 256 -4.29 17.81 10.37
C THR A 256 -5.28 16.64 10.47
N GLY A 257 -5.57 16.05 9.33
CA GLY A 257 -6.49 14.92 9.29
C GLY A 257 -6.36 14.11 8.02
N THR A 258 -7.17 13.08 7.95
CA THR A 258 -7.17 12.15 6.81
C THR A 258 -8.59 11.84 6.36
N VAL A 259 -8.73 11.55 5.07
CA VAL A 259 -9.97 11.07 4.45
C VAL A 259 -9.73 9.70 3.82
N ARG A 260 -10.74 8.81 3.91
CA ARG A 260 -10.77 7.52 3.23
C ARG A 260 -12.09 7.35 2.52
N THR A 261 -12.06 6.90 1.28
CA THR A 261 -13.26 6.66 0.46
C THR A 261 -13.04 5.48 -0.47
N LEU A 262 -14.12 4.82 -0.89
CA LEU A 262 -14.06 3.66 -1.80
C LEU A 262 -14.54 3.99 -3.22
N ILE A 263 -15.10 5.18 -3.44
CA ILE A 263 -15.55 5.63 -4.76
C ILE A 263 -15.19 7.11 -4.98
N PRO A 264 -14.96 7.53 -6.24
CA PRO A 264 -14.59 8.90 -6.57
C PRO A 264 -15.60 9.96 -6.11
N GLU A 265 -16.89 9.66 -6.18
CA GLU A 265 -17.98 10.58 -5.80
C GLU A 265 -17.91 10.95 -4.31
N MET A 266 -17.56 9.99 -3.46
CA MET A 266 -17.39 10.25 -2.02
C MET A 266 -16.10 11.03 -1.73
N ARG A 267 -15.04 10.81 -2.53
CA ARG A 267 -13.78 11.58 -2.46
C ARG A 267 -14.03 13.06 -2.81
N ASP A 268 -14.74 13.32 -3.91
CA ASP A 268 -15.11 14.66 -4.35
C ASP A 268 -16.02 15.35 -3.33
N LEU A 269 -16.99 14.61 -2.77
CA LEU A 269 -17.87 15.10 -1.72
C LEU A 269 -17.08 15.52 -0.47
N ALA A 270 -16.12 14.68 -0.02
CA ALA A 270 -15.30 14.95 1.16
C ALA A 270 -14.52 16.27 1.01
N GLU A 271 -13.73 16.40 -0.06
CA GLU A 271 -12.93 17.60 -0.32
C GLU A 271 -13.78 18.86 -0.37
N LYS A 272 -14.87 18.81 -1.15
CA LYS A 272 -15.81 19.93 -1.27
C LYS A 272 -16.40 20.32 0.08
N ARG A 273 -16.91 19.36 0.84
CA ARG A 273 -17.59 19.63 2.11
C ARG A 273 -16.64 20.10 3.20
N ILE A 274 -15.43 19.56 3.25
CA ILE A 274 -14.38 20.04 4.17
C ILE A 274 -14.12 21.53 3.88
N GLY A 275 -13.91 21.91 2.64
CA GLY A 275 -13.68 23.29 2.26
C GLY A 275 -14.84 24.22 2.66
N GLU A 276 -16.08 23.85 2.32
CA GLU A 276 -17.27 24.64 2.66
C GLU A 276 -17.47 24.81 4.18
N ILE A 277 -17.21 23.75 4.97
CA ILE A 277 -17.32 23.81 6.44
C ILE A 277 -16.24 24.70 7.02
N VAL A 278 -15.00 24.54 6.60
CA VAL A 278 -13.86 25.31 7.09
C VAL A 278 -14.08 26.80 6.85
N GLU A 279 -14.47 27.18 5.63
CA GLU A 279 -14.77 28.57 5.25
C GLU A 279 -15.93 29.14 6.05
N SER A 280 -17.10 28.46 6.01
CA SER A 280 -18.33 28.98 6.59
C SER A 280 -18.29 29.11 8.10
N VAL A 281 -17.74 28.08 8.81
CA VAL A 281 -17.63 28.11 10.28
C VAL A 281 -16.63 29.16 10.73
N SER A 282 -15.50 29.27 10.06
CA SER A 282 -14.50 30.31 10.38
C SER A 282 -15.07 31.72 10.21
N ALA A 283 -15.73 31.99 9.10
CA ALA A 283 -16.39 33.28 8.85
C ALA A 283 -17.46 33.60 9.89
N ALA A 284 -18.32 32.62 10.23
CA ALA A 284 -19.38 32.81 11.25
C ALA A 284 -18.81 33.13 12.64
N MET A 285 -17.62 32.65 12.95
CA MET A 285 -16.93 32.88 14.24
C MET A 285 -15.96 34.08 14.18
N GLY A 286 -15.87 34.79 13.07
CA GLY A 286 -15.00 35.94 12.87
C GLY A 286 -13.51 35.59 12.65
N CYS A 287 -13.19 34.31 12.51
CA CYS A 287 -11.86 33.83 12.15
C CYS A 287 -11.66 33.79 10.62
N THR A 288 -10.39 33.63 10.22
CA THR A 288 -10.04 33.17 8.87
C THR A 288 -9.46 31.77 8.96
N ALA A 289 -9.60 30.97 7.89
CA ALA A 289 -8.96 29.65 7.83
C ALA A 289 -8.39 29.39 6.43
N VAL A 290 -7.30 28.62 6.42
CA VAL A 290 -6.68 28.09 5.20
C VAL A 290 -6.78 26.58 5.26
N LEU A 291 -7.33 25.98 4.23
CA LEU A 291 -7.34 24.54 3.99
C LEU A 291 -6.28 24.21 2.93
N ASP A 292 -5.40 23.29 3.26
CA ASP A 292 -4.54 22.58 2.33
C ASP A 292 -5.04 21.14 2.26
N TYR A 293 -5.49 20.69 1.07
CA TYR A 293 -6.06 19.38 0.85
C TYR A 293 -5.29 18.68 -0.25
N GLU A 294 -4.71 17.54 0.08
CA GLU A 294 -3.90 16.73 -0.81
C GLU A 294 -4.60 15.41 -1.10
N ARG A 295 -4.94 15.20 -2.38
CA ARG A 295 -5.35 13.87 -2.86
C ARG A 295 -4.11 13.01 -3.02
N ASN A 296 -3.98 11.97 -2.19
CA ASN A 296 -2.86 11.05 -2.22
C ASN A 296 -3.23 9.81 -3.06
N TYR A 297 -3.25 8.59 -2.50
CA TYR A 297 -3.51 7.38 -3.29
C TYR A 297 -4.96 7.30 -3.78
N PRO A 298 -5.21 6.85 -5.02
CA PRO A 298 -6.56 6.54 -5.49
C PRO A 298 -7.08 5.24 -4.85
N VAL A 299 -8.32 4.90 -5.15
CA VAL A 299 -8.93 3.62 -4.75
C VAL A 299 -8.25 2.47 -5.50
N VAL A 300 -7.88 1.40 -4.82
CA VAL A 300 -7.49 0.14 -5.47
C VAL A 300 -8.74 -0.48 -6.07
N VAL A 301 -8.86 -0.44 -7.39
CA VAL A 301 -10.00 -0.99 -8.12
C VAL A 301 -9.54 -2.19 -8.95
N ASN A 302 -9.85 -3.37 -8.48
CA ASN A 302 -9.54 -4.61 -9.18
C ASN A 302 -10.40 -4.78 -10.43
N HIS A 303 -9.78 -5.10 -11.56
CA HIS A 303 -10.48 -5.37 -12.81
C HIS A 303 -11.12 -6.76 -12.80
N GLU A 304 -12.33 -6.87 -13.31
CA GLU A 304 -13.15 -8.10 -13.21
C GLU A 304 -12.46 -9.32 -13.80
N ARG A 305 -11.99 -9.22 -15.05
CA ARG A 305 -11.37 -10.34 -15.78
C ARG A 305 -10.09 -10.82 -15.07
N GLU A 306 -9.25 -9.90 -14.65
CA GLU A 306 -7.97 -10.16 -14.00
C GLU A 306 -8.17 -10.72 -12.59
N THR A 307 -9.19 -10.23 -11.87
CA THR A 307 -9.55 -10.78 -10.55
C THR A 307 -10.09 -12.20 -10.63
N GLN A 308 -10.97 -12.47 -11.58
CA GLN A 308 -11.48 -13.84 -11.80
C GLN A 308 -10.36 -14.80 -12.22
N PHE A 309 -9.42 -14.32 -13.03
CA PHE A 309 -8.22 -15.07 -13.39
C PHE A 309 -7.35 -15.32 -12.14
N ALA A 310 -7.04 -14.29 -11.35
CA ALA A 310 -6.28 -14.41 -10.11
C ALA A 310 -6.92 -15.41 -9.13
N ALA A 311 -8.25 -15.40 -8.99
CA ALA A 311 -8.99 -16.35 -8.18
C ALA A 311 -8.84 -17.79 -8.67
N THR A 312 -8.84 -17.99 -10.00
CA THR A 312 -8.60 -19.29 -10.61
C THR A 312 -7.20 -19.82 -10.29
N ILE A 313 -6.19 -18.94 -10.37
CA ILE A 313 -4.80 -19.29 -10.02
C ILE A 313 -4.66 -19.62 -8.54
N ALA A 314 -5.19 -18.77 -7.65
CA ALA A 314 -5.19 -19.01 -6.22
C ALA A 314 -5.86 -20.38 -5.89
N SER A 315 -6.98 -20.68 -6.54
CA SER A 315 -7.71 -21.95 -6.38
C SER A 315 -6.89 -23.17 -6.82
N LYS A 316 -6.04 -23.05 -7.83
CA LYS A 316 -5.10 -24.11 -8.22
C LYS A 316 -4.02 -24.35 -7.14
N VAL A 317 -3.58 -23.29 -6.48
CA VAL A 317 -2.53 -23.36 -5.45
C VAL A 317 -3.04 -23.92 -4.13
N VAL A 318 -4.18 -23.46 -3.63
CA VAL A 318 -4.66 -23.81 -2.28
C VAL A 318 -5.96 -24.60 -2.23
N GLY A 319 -6.67 -24.75 -3.35
CA GLY A 319 -8.04 -25.29 -3.42
C GLY A 319 -9.09 -24.18 -3.39
N ALA A 320 -10.18 -24.38 -4.14
CA ALA A 320 -11.21 -23.34 -4.29
C ALA A 320 -11.94 -22.99 -2.99
N ASP A 321 -11.99 -23.92 -2.04
CA ASP A 321 -12.56 -23.74 -0.70
C ASP A 321 -11.76 -22.81 0.20
N LYS A 322 -10.54 -22.44 -0.21
CA LYS A 322 -9.62 -21.55 0.50
C LYS A 322 -9.40 -20.21 -0.19
N VAL A 323 -10.28 -19.86 -1.12
CA VAL A 323 -10.23 -18.58 -1.84
C VAL A 323 -11.52 -17.81 -1.62
N ASP A 324 -11.44 -16.72 -0.86
CA ASP A 324 -12.55 -15.77 -0.70
C ASP A 324 -12.53 -14.77 -1.86
N THR A 325 -13.52 -14.82 -2.73
CA THR A 325 -13.68 -13.88 -3.87
C THR A 325 -14.64 -12.74 -3.59
N ALA A 326 -15.16 -12.65 -2.37
CA ALA A 326 -16.12 -11.65 -1.93
C ALA A 326 -15.68 -10.91 -0.65
N MET A 327 -14.38 -10.83 -0.40
CA MET A 327 -13.82 -10.11 0.74
C MET A 327 -14.40 -8.69 0.83
N ALA A 328 -14.78 -8.26 2.03
CA ALA A 328 -15.17 -6.88 2.25
C ALA A 328 -14.00 -5.92 1.93
N PRO A 329 -14.27 -4.73 1.36
CA PRO A 329 -13.21 -3.76 1.12
C PRO A 329 -12.62 -3.26 2.45
N VAL A 330 -11.35 -2.86 2.43
CA VAL A 330 -10.65 -2.34 3.60
C VAL A 330 -10.35 -0.85 3.45
N MET A 331 -10.22 -0.15 4.59
CA MET A 331 -10.01 1.30 4.59
C MET A 331 -8.51 1.68 4.65
N GLY A 332 -7.60 0.71 4.53
CA GLY A 332 -6.19 0.94 4.23
C GLY A 332 -6.02 1.49 2.82
N GLY A 333 -4.94 2.22 2.57
CA GLY A 333 -4.54 2.65 1.24
C GLY A 333 -3.41 1.78 0.70
N GLU A 334 -3.21 1.82 -0.62
CA GLU A 334 -2.18 1.08 -1.32
C GLU A 334 -1.89 1.79 -2.65
N ASP A 335 -0.65 2.13 -2.92
CA ASP A 335 -0.28 2.92 -4.10
C ASP A 335 -0.23 2.11 -5.40
N PHE A 336 -0.30 0.77 -5.33
CA PHE A 336 -0.55 -0.09 -6.50
C PHE A 336 -1.81 0.33 -7.26
N ALA A 337 -2.71 1.08 -6.61
CA ALA A 337 -3.86 1.71 -7.22
C ALA A 337 -3.50 2.52 -8.47
N PHE A 338 -2.39 3.24 -8.46
CA PHE A 338 -1.90 3.96 -9.65
C PHE A 338 -1.59 3.02 -10.80
N MET A 339 -0.99 1.86 -10.53
CA MET A 339 -0.71 0.86 -11.56
C MET A 339 -2.00 0.31 -12.17
N LEU A 340 -3.04 0.10 -11.35
CA LEU A 340 -4.36 -0.36 -11.82
C LEU A 340 -5.14 0.71 -12.60
N GLU A 341 -4.91 2.01 -12.36
CA GLU A 341 -5.43 3.06 -13.22
C GLU A 341 -4.75 3.06 -14.62
N GLY A 342 -3.50 2.64 -14.67
CA GLY A 342 -2.70 2.62 -15.92
C GLY A 342 -2.85 1.34 -16.74
N ARG A 343 -3.09 0.20 -16.11
CA ARG A 343 -3.19 -1.11 -16.78
C ARG A 343 -4.21 -2.00 -16.08
N PRO A 344 -4.90 -2.90 -16.84
CA PRO A 344 -5.75 -3.92 -16.22
C PRO A 344 -4.92 -4.81 -15.29
N GLY A 345 -5.52 -5.22 -14.18
CA GLY A 345 -4.82 -6.02 -13.18
C GLY A 345 -5.66 -6.36 -11.97
N ALA A 346 -5.04 -7.01 -11.00
CA ALA A 346 -5.65 -7.35 -9.73
C ALA A 346 -4.65 -7.29 -8.58
N PHE A 347 -5.14 -6.83 -7.43
CA PHE A 347 -4.46 -6.87 -6.14
C PHE A 347 -5.17 -7.86 -5.23
N ILE A 348 -4.42 -8.81 -4.66
CA ILE A 348 -4.97 -9.88 -3.84
C ILE A 348 -4.31 -9.93 -2.46
N PHE A 349 -4.96 -10.62 -1.53
CA PHE A 349 -4.41 -10.85 -0.19
C PHE A 349 -4.09 -12.32 0.02
N THR A 350 -2.99 -12.61 0.75
CA THR A 350 -2.64 -13.92 1.27
C THR A 350 -2.64 -13.89 2.79
N GLY A 351 -3.17 -14.92 3.44
CA GLY A 351 -3.34 -14.94 4.89
C GLY A 351 -2.01 -15.06 5.64
N ASN A 352 -1.76 -14.11 6.57
CA ASN A 352 -0.60 -14.12 7.47
C ASN A 352 -0.84 -14.93 8.76
N GLY A 353 -2.10 -15.36 9.01
CA GLY A 353 -2.54 -16.10 10.19
C GLY A 353 -3.62 -15.34 10.97
N GLU A 354 -4.54 -16.10 11.58
CA GLU A 354 -5.67 -15.53 12.34
C GLU A 354 -5.22 -14.78 13.60
N ASP A 355 -4.17 -15.28 14.27
CA ASP A 355 -3.62 -14.74 15.51
C ASP A 355 -2.39 -13.82 15.26
N SER A 356 -2.11 -13.47 14.03
CA SER A 356 -1.00 -12.57 13.68
C SER A 356 -1.24 -11.17 14.24
N ALA A 357 -0.18 -10.53 14.74
CA ALA A 357 -0.25 -9.11 15.08
C ALA A 357 -0.64 -8.29 13.85
N ASN A 358 -1.37 -7.19 14.06
CA ASN A 358 -1.79 -6.31 12.97
C ASN A 358 -0.58 -5.69 12.26
N LEU A 359 -0.77 -5.35 10.98
CA LEU A 359 0.19 -4.51 10.25
C LEU A 359 0.46 -3.21 11.02
N HIS A 360 1.67 -2.67 10.88
CA HIS A 360 2.17 -1.47 11.58
C HIS A 360 2.27 -1.62 13.11
N SER A 361 2.16 -2.84 13.62
CA SER A 361 2.43 -3.12 15.04
C SER A 361 3.92 -3.36 15.27
N PRO A 362 4.52 -2.89 16.38
CA PRO A 362 5.91 -3.23 16.75
C PRO A 362 6.11 -4.73 17.04
N HIS A 363 5.02 -5.49 17.17
CA HIS A 363 5.04 -6.94 17.41
C HIS A 363 4.71 -7.75 16.14
N TYR A 364 4.56 -7.10 14.98
CA TYR A 364 4.26 -7.78 13.73
C TYR A 364 5.46 -8.62 13.27
N ASP A 365 5.20 -9.81 12.76
CA ASP A 365 6.17 -10.61 11.99
C ASP A 365 5.46 -11.26 10.80
N PHE A 366 6.12 -11.25 9.65
CA PHE A 366 5.64 -11.94 8.46
C PHE A 366 5.72 -13.44 8.67
N ASN A 367 4.66 -14.18 8.34
CA ASN A 367 4.63 -15.61 8.51
C ASN A 367 5.36 -16.33 7.36
N ASP A 368 6.54 -16.86 7.65
CA ASP A 368 7.38 -17.57 6.66
C ASP A 368 6.66 -18.75 5.98
N ASP A 369 5.62 -19.33 6.59
CA ASP A 369 4.86 -20.46 6.02
C ASP A 369 4.05 -20.08 4.76
N ILE A 370 3.84 -18.78 4.50
CA ILE A 370 3.17 -18.31 3.28
C ILE A 370 4.13 -18.18 2.09
N ILE A 371 5.43 -18.17 2.30
CA ILE A 371 6.45 -18.03 1.25
C ILE A 371 6.23 -19.04 0.11
N PRO A 372 6.14 -20.35 0.36
CA PRO A 372 5.95 -21.31 -0.74
C PRO A 372 4.62 -21.16 -1.46
N LEU A 373 3.60 -20.63 -0.79
CA LEU A 373 2.26 -20.41 -1.37
C LEU A 373 2.25 -19.19 -2.30
N GLY A 374 2.75 -18.05 -1.81
CA GLY A 374 2.82 -16.82 -2.60
C GLY A 374 3.78 -16.97 -3.80
N THR A 375 4.94 -17.61 -3.58
CA THR A 375 5.86 -17.92 -4.68
C THR A 375 5.22 -18.83 -5.74
N SER A 376 4.47 -19.88 -5.31
CA SER A 376 3.75 -20.76 -6.23
C SER A 376 2.63 -20.05 -6.97
N TYR A 377 1.94 -19.13 -6.31
CA TYR A 377 0.91 -18.31 -6.95
C TYR A 377 1.49 -17.48 -8.09
N TRP A 378 2.62 -16.80 -7.88
CA TRP A 378 3.27 -16.00 -8.92
C TRP A 378 3.70 -16.84 -10.12
N VAL A 379 4.31 -17.99 -9.88
CA VAL A 379 4.73 -18.90 -10.95
C VAL A 379 3.54 -19.44 -11.73
N GLU A 380 2.50 -19.95 -11.05
CA GLU A 380 1.30 -20.50 -11.69
C GLU A 380 0.54 -19.42 -12.48
N LEU A 381 0.53 -18.16 -11.97
CA LEU A 381 -0.07 -17.04 -12.68
C LEU A 381 0.61 -16.83 -14.03
N VAL A 382 1.93 -16.73 -14.06
CA VAL A 382 2.72 -16.53 -15.28
C VAL A 382 2.56 -17.69 -16.23
N GLU A 383 2.80 -18.92 -15.77
CA GLU A 383 2.77 -20.12 -16.61
C GLU A 383 1.37 -20.39 -17.21
N THR A 384 0.31 -20.00 -16.50
CA THR A 384 -1.07 -20.11 -17.02
C THR A 384 -1.41 -18.94 -17.95
N ARG A 385 -1.05 -17.69 -17.57
CA ARG A 385 -1.41 -16.50 -18.36
C ARG A 385 -0.68 -16.45 -19.68
N LEU A 386 0.55 -16.92 -19.69
CA LEU A 386 1.47 -16.92 -20.83
C LEU A 386 1.72 -18.34 -21.36
N ALA A 387 0.73 -19.23 -21.31
CA ALA A 387 0.89 -20.64 -21.67
C ALA A 387 1.33 -20.88 -23.14
N GLY A 388 1.09 -19.94 -24.07
CA GLY A 388 1.38 -20.01 -25.49
C GLY A 388 0.18 -20.44 -26.30
#